data_288e3601290772f5dfbac9d424bfd52e
#
_entry.id   288e3601290772f5dfbac9d424bfd52e
#
_cell.length_a   1.000
_cell.length_b   1.000
_cell.length_c   1.000
_cell.angle_alpha   90.00
_cell.angle_beta   90.00
_cell.angle_gamma   90.00
#
_symmetry.space_group_name_H-M   'P 1'
#
loop_
_entity.id
_entity.type
_entity.pdbx_description
1 polymer ?
#
loop_
_entity_poly.entity_id
_entity_poly.type
_entity_poly.pdbx_seq_one_letter_code
_entity_poly.pdbx_strand_id
1 'polypeptide(L)'
;MHICKHLYIQFIYLIQINATTKILLTRINMTEFANAPKLFNRWTFEGLEVDDISLTDYIAHKNAVYLPHTAARYAKKRFRKVQCPIIERLVCALMFHGRNSGKKLLAVRIVRATLELIHLMTDENPIQVVVSAV
;
A
#
# COMPACT_ATOMS: atom_id res chain seq x y z
N MET A 1 -2.10 -54.62 19.69
CA MET A 1 -2.81 -54.01 18.54
C MET A 1 -3.66 -52.80 18.85
N HIS A 2 -3.99 -52.50 20.09
CA HIS A 2 -4.81 -51.33 20.47
C HIS A 2 -4.04 -49.99 20.54
N ILE A 3 -2.75 -49.99 20.85
CA ILE A 3 -1.93 -48.79 21.02
C ILE A 3 -1.65 -48.05 19.70
N CYS A 4 -1.47 -48.79 18.60
CA CYS A 4 -1.26 -48.19 17.27
C CYS A 4 -2.48 -47.42 16.73
N LYS A 5 -3.69 -47.88 17.05
CA LYS A 5 -4.92 -47.20 16.62
C LYS A 5 -5.11 -45.84 17.34
N HIS A 6 -4.73 -45.76 18.62
CA HIS A 6 -4.85 -44.53 19.40
C HIS A 6 -3.86 -43.47 18.92
N LEU A 7 -2.63 -43.86 18.60
CA LEU A 7 -1.61 -42.94 18.03
C LEU A 7 -2.01 -42.45 16.62
N TYR A 8 -2.62 -43.29 15.80
CA TYR A 8 -3.07 -42.93 14.47
C TYR A 8 -4.24 -41.93 14.50
N ILE A 9 -5.18 -42.10 15.44
CA ILE A 9 -6.29 -41.15 15.64
C ILE A 9 -5.79 -39.81 16.16
N GLN A 10 -4.84 -39.79 17.09
CA GLN A 10 -4.23 -38.55 17.55
C GLN A 10 -3.45 -37.82 16.45
N PHE A 11 -2.78 -38.54 15.57
CA PHE A 11 -2.06 -37.95 14.45
C PHE A 11 -3.00 -37.32 13.40
N ILE A 12 -4.13 -37.98 13.11
CA ILE A 12 -5.17 -37.41 12.23
C ILE A 12 -5.82 -36.18 12.86
N TYR A 13 -6.06 -36.16 14.16
CA TYR A 13 -6.61 -35.02 14.89
C TYR A 13 -5.65 -33.81 14.85
N LEU A 14 -4.34 -34.05 15.02
CA LEU A 14 -3.30 -32.99 14.92
C LEU A 14 -3.19 -32.43 13.50
N ILE A 15 -3.31 -33.26 12.46
CA ILE A 15 -3.30 -32.82 11.06
C ILE A 15 -4.56 -31.98 10.76
N GLN A 16 -5.70 -32.38 11.28
CA GLN A 16 -6.97 -31.68 11.07
C GLN A 16 -7.02 -30.33 11.79
N ILE A 17 -6.44 -30.22 12.99
CA ILE A 17 -6.29 -28.93 13.71
C ILE A 17 -5.35 -28.00 12.94
N ASN A 18 -4.24 -28.51 12.40
CA ASN A 18 -3.32 -27.69 11.60
C ASN A 18 -3.95 -27.21 10.28
N ALA A 19 -4.80 -28.01 9.65
CA ALA A 19 -5.52 -27.61 8.44
C ALA A 19 -6.58 -26.53 8.74
N THR A 20 -7.35 -26.68 9.82
CA THR A 20 -8.37 -25.69 10.24
C THR A 20 -7.76 -24.41 10.74
N THR A 21 -6.64 -24.46 11.48
CA THR A 21 -5.90 -23.23 11.89
C THR A 21 -5.27 -22.53 10.70
N LYS A 22 -4.78 -23.25 9.71
CA LYS A 22 -4.26 -22.66 8.47
C LYS A 22 -5.36 -21.98 7.65
N ILE A 23 -6.54 -22.57 7.57
CA ILE A 23 -7.72 -21.99 6.90
C ILE A 23 -8.27 -20.78 7.68
N LEU A 24 -8.26 -20.81 9.01
CA LEU A 24 -8.64 -19.68 9.85
C LEU A 24 -7.64 -18.53 9.73
N LEU A 25 -6.33 -18.81 9.74
CA LEU A 25 -5.29 -17.79 9.52
C LEU A 25 -5.39 -17.17 8.13
N THR A 26 -5.64 -17.93 7.09
CA THR A 26 -5.88 -17.39 5.74
C THR A 26 -7.17 -16.56 5.67
N ARG A 27 -8.24 -16.96 6.37
CA ARG A 27 -9.47 -16.16 6.46
C ARG A 27 -9.28 -14.85 7.23
N ILE A 28 -8.53 -14.86 8.33
CA ILE A 28 -8.21 -13.65 9.10
C ILE A 28 -7.39 -12.70 8.23
N ASN A 29 -6.38 -13.19 7.54
CA ASN A 29 -5.58 -12.38 6.62
C ASN A 29 -6.42 -11.79 5.48
N MET A 30 -7.37 -12.55 4.92
CA MET A 30 -8.26 -12.07 3.85
C MET A 30 -9.23 -10.97 4.33
N THR A 31 -9.68 -11.01 5.58
CA THR A 31 -10.58 -9.97 6.13
C THR A 31 -9.84 -8.69 6.49
N GLU A 32 -8.58 -8.75 6.92
CA GLU A 32 -7.73 -7.58 7.11
C GLU A 32 -7.40 -6.90 5.77
N PHE A 33 -7.10 -7.65 4.73
CA PHE A 33 -6.84 -7.12 3.38
C PHE A 33 -8.09 -6.45 2.76
N ALA A 34 -9.29 -6.93 3.07
CA ALA A 34 -10.53 -6.31 2.57
C ALA A 34 -10.75 -4.88 3.10
N ASN A 35 -10.13 -4.52 4.22
CA ASN A 35 -10.25 -3.21 4.87
C ASN A 35 -9.02 -2.30 4.69
N ALA A 36 -8.00 -2.73 3.93
CA ALA A 36 -6.83 -1.90 3.68
C ALA A 36 -7.24 -0.59 2.97
N PRO A 37 -6.76 0.58 3.41
CA PRO A 37 -7.11 1.84 2.78
C PRO A 37 -6.61 1.88 1.34
N LYS A 38 -7.54 2.19 0.41
CA LYS A 38 -7.26 2.34 -1.01
C LYS A 38 -7.14 3.82 -1.36
N LEU A 39 -6.15 4.19 -2.12
CA LEU A 39 -6.00 5.55 -2.61
C LEU A 39 -7.22 5.94 -3.47
N PHE A 40 -7.89 7.05 -3.13
CA PHE A 40 -9.14 7.51 -3.75
C PHE A 40 -10.25 6.43 -3.78
N ASN A 41 -10.22 5.45 -2.85
CA ASN A 41 -11.08 4.27 -2.79
C ASN A 41 -11.01 3.34 -4.01
N ARG A 42 -9.95 3.44 -4.83
CA ARG A 42 -9.78 2.65 -6.06
C ARG A 42 -8.52 1.80 -6.05
N TRP A 43 -7.34 2.40 -5.80
CA TRP A 43 -6.04 1.73 -5.99
C TRP A 43 -5.46 1.22 -4.68
N THR A 44 -4.96 -0.01 -4.70
CA THR A 44 -4.31 -0.66 -3.55
C THR A 44 -2.83 -0.29 -3.50
N PHE A 45 -2.28 -0.27 -2.28
CA PHE A 45 -0.84 -0.11 -2.03
C PHE A 45 -0.12 -1.45 -1.88
N GLU A 46 -0.84 -2.56 -2.03
CA GLU A 46 -0.28 -3.88 -1.90
C GLU A 46 0.46 -4.30 -3.17
N GLY A 47 1.54 -5.08 -3.00
CA GLY A 47 2.31 -5.58 -4.12
C GLY A 47 3.13 -4.52 -4.87
N LEU A 48 3.35 -3.34 -4.28
CA LEU A 48 4.21 -2.32 -4.88
C LEU A 48 5.67 -2.66 -4.62
N GLU A 49 6.45 -2.68 -5.68
CA GLU A 49 7.89 -2.94 -5.64
C GLU A 49 8.66 -1.72 -6.12
N VAL A 50 9.83 -1.51 -5.54
CA VAL A 50 10.76 -0.44 -5.94
C VAL A 50 11.92 -1.13 -6.63
N ASP A 51 12.12 -0.82 -7.91
CA ASP A 51 13.13 -1.46 -8.76
C ASP A 51 14.56 -1.14 -8.26
N ASP A 52 14.79 0.09 -7.80
CA ASP A 52 16.08 0.56 -7.34
C ASP A 52 16.27 0.31 -5.82
N ILE A 53 17.21 -0.56 -5.46
CA ILE A 53 17.51 -0.89 -4.06
C ILE A 53 17.94 0.36 -3.27
N SER A 54 18.63 1.31 -3.92
CA SER A 54 19.08 2.55 -3.29
C SER A 54 17.95 3.49 -2.90
N LEU A 55 16.80 3.42 -3.58
CA LEU A 55 15.64 4.28 -3.36
C LEU A 55 14.61 3.67 -2.40
N THR A 56 14.73 2.40 -2.07
CA THR A 56 13.77 1.67 -1.21
C THR A 56 13.53 2.39 0.12
N ASP A 57 14.57 2.94 0.73
CA ASP A 57 14.47 3.66 2.01
C ASP A 57 13.92 5.07 1.86
N TYR A 58 13.92 5.64 0.65
CA TYR A 58 13.51 7.02 0.38
C TYR A 58 12.13 7.17 -0.23
N ILE A 59 11.51 6.08 -0.67
CA ILE A 59 10.18 6.05 -1.26
C ILE A 59 9.20 5.40 -0.28
N ALA A 60 8.33 6.21 0.34
CA ALA A 60 7.28 5.70 1.23
C ALA A 60 6.09 5.19 0.38
N HIS A 61 6.16 3.95 -0.08
CA HIS A 61 5.11 3.27 -0.84
C HIS A 61 4.20 2.38 0.02
N LYS A 62 4.69 1.92 1.19
CA LYS A 62 3.98 0.98 2.07
C LYS A 62 2.88 1.64 2.92
N ASN A 63 2.91 2.96 3.09
CA ASN A 63 1.95 3.67 3.92
C ASN A 63 0.65 3.91 3.14
N ALA A 64 -0.33 3.04 3.35
CA ALA A 64 -1.63 3.15 2.72
C ALA A 64 -2.41 4.35 3.28
N VAL A 65 -2.91 5.21 2.40
CA VAL A 65 -3.71 6.39 2.73
C VAL A 65 -4.90 6.52 1.79
N TYR A 66 -6.04 7.01 2.29
CA TYR A 66 -7.22 7.25 1.45
C TYR A 66 -7.04 8.43 0.49
N LEU A 67 -6.42 9.51 0.98
CA LEU A 67 -6.20 10.75 0.22
C LEU A 67 -4.75 11.21 0.42
N PRO A 68 -4.11 11.74 -0.62
CA PRO A 68 -2.76 12.28 -0.54
C PRO A 68 -2.78 13.70 0.05
N HIS A 69 -3.34 13.86 1.23
CA HIS A 69 -3.47 15.13 1.93
C HIS A 69 -3.35 14.91 3.44
N THR A 70 -2.20 15.25 4.01
CA THR A 70 -1.95 15.25 5.44
C THR A 70 -1.56 16.65 5.91
N ALA A 71 -1.82 16.96 7.18
CA ALA A 71 -1.33 18.18 7.83
C ALA A 71 0.05 17.97 8.47
N ALA A 72 0.77 16.93 8.11
CA ALA A 72 2.06 16.60 8.69
C ALA A 72 3.14 17.62 8.30
N ARG A 73 3.98 17.94 9.27
CA ARG A 73 5.10 18.89 9.09
C ARG A 73 6.39 18.12 8.80
N TYR A 74 6.52 17.62 7.58
CA TYR A 74 7.68 16.80 7.17
C TYR A 74 8.99 17.60 7.08
N ALA A 75 8.93 18.92 6.90
CA ALA A 75 10.12 19.78 6.84
C ALA A 75 10.73 20.14 8.20
N LYS A 76 10.04 19.84 9.32
CA LYS A 76 10.50 20.24 10.67
C LYS A 76 11.78 19.52 11.11
N LYS A 77 11.97 18.27 10.70
CA LYS A 77 13.16 17.45 10.99
C LYS A 77 13.81 17.01 9.69
N ARG A 78 15.16 16.93 9.72
CA ARG A 78 15.96 16.41 8.61
C ARG A 78 15.53 14.98 8.25
N PHE A 79 15.45 14.67 6.98
CA PHE A 79 15.04 13.37 6.43
C PHE A 79 13.59 12.93 6.75
N ARG A 80 12.80 13.68 7.49
CA ARG A 80 11.42 13.29 7.80
C ARG A 80 10.52 13.24 6.56
N LYS A 81 10.84 13.98 5.51
CA LYS A 81 10.11 13.96 4.23
C LYS A 81 10.15 12.60 3.52
N VAL A 82 11.08 11.72 3.89
CA VAL A 82 11.13 10.33 3.40
C VAL A 82 9.89 9.55 3.82
N GLN A 83 9.31 9.84 4.99
CA GLN A 83 8.10 9.19 5.49
C GLN A 83 6.81 9.69 4.82
N CYS A 84 6.90 10.76 4.02
CA CYS A 84 5.77 11.27 3.26
C CYS A 84 5.39 10.28 2.16
N PRO A 85 4.11 9.89 2.04
CA PRO A 85 3.65 9.04 0.95
C PRO A 85 4.07 9.62 -0.41
N ILE A 86 4.54 8.77 -1.32
CA ILE A 86 5.10 9.23 -2.61
C ILE A 86 4.10 10.08 -3.40
N ILE A 87 2.84 9.71 -3.40
CA ILE A 87 1.79 10.45 -4.12
C ILE A 87 1.54 11.82 -3.47
N GLU A 88 1.57 11.94 -2.15
CA GLU A 88 1.45 13.25 -1.49
C GLU A 88 2.68 14.13 -1.77
N ARG A 89 3.87 13.54 -1.85
CA ARG A 89 5.09 14.24 -2.22
C ARG A 89 5.00 14.79 -3.64
N LEU A 90 4.43 14.02 -4.58
CA LEU A 90 4.14 14.47 -5.94
C LEU A 90 3.14 15.62 -5.93
N VAL A 91 2.05 15.53 -5.18
CA VAL A 91 1.05 16.61 -5.01
C VAL A 91 1.72 17.89 -4.50
N CYS A 92 2.60 17.77 -3.50
CA CYS A 92 3.33 18.93 -2.97
C CYS A 92 4.29 19.56 -3.99
N ALA A 93 4.92 18.74 -4.85
CA ALA A 93 5.79 19.21 -5.91
C ALA A 93 5.02 19.97 -7.01
N LEU A 94 3.79 19.59 -7.30
CA LEU A 94 2.93 20.28 -8.27
C LEU A 94 2.52 21.70 -7.84
N MET A 95 2.61 22.04 -6.56
CA MET A 95 2.34 23.38 -6.06
C MET A 95 3.52 24.35 -6.33
N PHE A 96 4.14 24.22 -7.48
CA PHE A 96 5.28 25.02 -7.89
C PHE A 96 4.84 26.37 -8.48
N HIS A 97 5.67 27.39 -8.33
CA HIS A 97 5.41 28.80 -8.64
C HIS A 97 4.43 29.49 -7.69
N GLY A 98 4.60 30.82 -7.53
CA GLY A 98 3.83 31.65 -6.59
C GLY A 98 2.31 31.59 -6.81
N ARG A 99 1.87 31.56 -8.06
CA ARG A 99 0.45 31.47 -8.43
C ARG A 99 -0.24 30.16 -7.98
N ASN A 100 0.52 29.08 -7.78
CA ASN A 100 0.03 27.76 -7.37
C ASN A 100 0.29 27.46 -5.89
N SER A 101 0.98 28.36 -5.18
CA SER A 101 1.33 28.18 -3.77
C SER A 101 0.08 27.96 -2.91
N GLY A 102 0.08 26.90 -2.10
CA GLY A 102 -1.02 26.55 -1.20
C GLY A 102 -2.27 25.95 -1.85
N LYS A 103 -2.32 25.82 -3.18
CA LYS A 103 -3.49 25.24 -3.89
C LYS A 103 -3.45 23.69 -3.87
N LYS A 104 -3.31 23.09 -2.68
CA LYS A 104 -3.15 21.63 -2.53
C LYS A 104 -4.36 20.86 -3.04
N LEU A 105 -5.58 21.33 -2.84
CA LEU A 105 -6.79 20.65 -3.33
C LEU A 105 -6.85 20.60 -4.86
N LEU A 106 -6.38 21.65 -5.53
CA LEU A 106 -6.29 21.65 -7.00
C LEU A 106 -5.28 20.62 -7.47
N ALA A 107 -4.09 20.57 -6.85
CA ALA A 107 -3.07 19.59 -7.16
C ALA A 107 -3.55 18.15 -6.94
N VAL A 108 -4.28 17.88 -5.85
CA VAL A 108 -4.89 16.56 -5.60
C VAL A 108 -5.87 16.16 -6.69
N ARG A 109 -6.69 17.08 -7.19
CA ARG A 109 -7.63 16.80 -8.30
C ARG A 109 -6.89 16.48 -9.59
N ILE A 110 -5.81 17.20 -9.89
CA ILE A 110 -4.96 16.95 -11.06
C ILE A 110 -4.34 15.55 -10.96
N VAL A 111 -3.71 15.22 -9.82
CA VAL A 111 -3.10 13.90 -9.61
C VAL A 111 -4.13 12.78 -9.72
N ARG A 112 -5.33 12.97 -9.17
CA ARG A 112 -6.41 11.99 -9.32
C ARG A 112 -6.74 11.73 -10.79
N ALA A 113 -6.95 12.77 -11.58
CA ALA A 113 -7.23 12.64 -13.01
C ALA A 113 -6.05 11.98 -13.76
N THR A 114 -4.81 12.34 -13.41
CA THR A 114 -3.61 11.73 -14.00
C THR A 114 -3.53 10.23 -13.73
N LEU A 115 -3.78 9.79 -12.48
CA LEU A 115 -3.78 8.36 -12.14
C LEU A 115 -4.91 7.60 -12.88
N GLU A 116 -6.07 8.22 -13.07
CA GLU A 116 -7.15 7.63 -13.85
C GLU A 116 -6.74 7.47 -15.34
N LEU A 117 -6.06 8.46 -15.90
CA LEU A 117 -5.54 8.38 -17.28
C LEU A 117 -4.45 7.33 -17.44
N ILE A 118 -3.51 7.25 -16.50
CA ILE A 118 -2.44 6.23 -16.51
C ILE A 118 -3.07 4.84 -16.51
N HIS A 119 -4.05 4.60 -15.63
CA HIS A 119 -4.73 3.31 -15.56
C HIS A 119 -5.44 2.94 -16.87
N LEU A 120 -6.08 3.91 -17.54
CA LEU A 120 -6.73 3.70 -18.82
C LEU A 120 -5.74 3.41 -19.97
N MET A 121 -4.49 3.88 -19.85
CA MET A 121 -3.48 3.69 -20.90
C MET A 121 -2.65 2.42 -20.71
N THR A 122 -2.42 2.01 -19.46
CA THR A 122 -1.50 0.91 -19.12
C THR A 122 -2.20 -0.33 -18.61
N ASP A 123 -3.47 -0.22 -18.16
CA ASP A 123 -4.22 -1.26 -17.42
C ASP A 123 -3.53 -1.78 -16.14
N GLU A 124 -2.45 -1.12 -15.71
CA GLU A 124 -1.69 -1.45 -14.52
C GLU A 124 -2.12 -0.61 -13.30
N ASN A 125 -1.56 -0.95 -12.13
CA ASN A 125 -1.75 -0.10 -10.94
C ASN A 125 -0.98 1.22 -11.12
N PRO A 126 -1.67 2.37 -11.22
CA PRO A 126 -1.02 3.64 -11.51
C PRO A 126 -0.02 4.08 -10.43
N ILE A 127 -0.15 3.58 -9.19
CA ILE A 127 0.82 3.85 -8.13
C ILE A 127 2.15 3.18 -8.46
N GLN A 128 2.14 1.94 -9.00
CA GLN A 128 3.33 1.24 -9.42
C GLN A 128 4.04 1.99 -10.55
N VAL A 129 3.29 2.45 -11.55
CA VAL A 129 3.85 3.23 -12.66
C VAL A 129 4.54 4.51 -12.17
N VAL A 130 3.95 5.21 -11.19
CA VAL A 130 4.58 6.39 -10.58
C VAL A 130 5.84 6.02 -9.79
N VAL A 131 5.84 4.90 -9.06
CA VAL A 131 7.02 4.43 -8.31
C VAL A 131 8.16 4.06 -9.26
N SER A 132 7.87 3.36 -10.35
CA SER A 132 8.86 2.97 -11.36
C SER A 132 9.39 4.16 -12.18
N ALA A 133 8.63 5.27 -12.24
CA ALA A 133 9.04 6.50 -12.95
C ALA A 133 9.95 7.41 -12.13
N VAL A 134 10.10 7.19 -10.82
CA VAL A 134 10.92 8.02 -9.90
C VAL A 134 12.33 7.49 -9.78
#